data_cb875cb255d9a66a80ca61bf6d08cb57
#
_entry.id   cb875cb255d9a66a80ca61bf6d08cb57
#
_cell.length_a   1.000
_cell.length_b   1.000
_cell.length_c   1.000
_cell.angle_alpha   90.00
_cell.angle_beta   90.00
_cell.angle_gamma   90.00
#
_symmetry.space_group_name_H-M   'P 1'
#
loop_
_entity.id
_entity.type
_entity.pdbx_description
1 polymer ?
#
loop_
_entity_poly.entity_id
_entity_poly.type
_entity_poly.pdbx_seq_one_letter_code
_entity_poly.pdbx_strand_id
1 'polypeptide(L)'
;MIEVGSPAPDFTARAYFPDTNEVKTIKLSDYKGKWVVLTFHPGDFTFVCATDLEAFQAYYDKFKANNAEVLAVSTDSVYSHKVWVETSPRVKNVKFPLVDDISKQISAAYGFLNPQSGMTRRGTVIINPDGIVEYIAVHNDRLGKDVAHIFNAFMNLKYLYEHPPSPNEFDIVAANKGEGHKVLHIRIPNDIGKL
;
A
#
# COMPACT_ATOMS: atom_id res chain seq x y z
N MET A 1 13.53 -8.60 6.27
CA MET A 1 12.19 -8.02 6.58
C MET A 1 12.33 -6.52 6.40
N ILE A 2 11.39 -5.85 5.75
CA ILE A 2 11.39 -4.40 5.61
C ILE A 2 11.13 -3.72 6.96
N GLU A 3 11.59 -2.48 7.11
CA GLU A 3 11.38 -1.67 8.32
C GLU A 3 10.89 -0.27 7.92
N VAL A 4 10.07 0.35 8.79
CA VAL A 4 9.67 1.74 8.62
C VAL A 4 10.92 2.63 8.73
N GLY A 5 11.04 3.61 7.83
CA GLY A 5 12.21 4.47 7.72
C GLY A 5 13.34 3.91 6.84
N SER A 6 13.23 2.67 6.35
CA SER A 6 14.21 2.09 5.43
C SER A 6 13.79 2.27 3.95
N PRO A 7 14.75 2.26 3.01
CA PRO A 7 14.43 2.20 1.59
C PRO A 7 13.60 0.97 1.25
N ALA A 8 12.53 1.15 0.50
CA ALA A 8 11.72 0.05 -0.01
C ALA A 8 12.54 -0.79 -1.01
N PRO A 9 12.52 -2.13 -0.91
CA PRO A 9 13.16 -2.98 -1.90
C PRO A 9 12.63 -2.70 -3.30
N ASP A 10 13.52 -2.30 -4.22
CA ASP A 10 13.14 -2.08 -5.62
C ASP A 10 12.86 -3.43 -6.30
N PHE A 11 11.98 -3.43 -7.26
CA PHE A 11 11.66 -4.62 -8.05
C PHE A 11 11.32 -4.26 -9.50
N THR A 12 11.51 -5.21 -10.38
CA THR A 12 11.01 -5.18 -11.76
C THR A 12 10.08 -6.36 -11.96
N ALA A 13 8.85 -6.11 -12.39
CA ALA A 13 7.85 -7.15 -12.59
C ALA A 13 6.89 -6.80 -13.73
N ARG A 14 6.23 -7.81 -14.28
CA ARG A 14 5.07 -7.57 -15.14
C ARG A 14 3.87 -7.20 -14.28
N ALA A 15 3.03 -6.34 -14.81
CA ALA A 15 1.75 -6.01 -14.20
C ALA A 15 0.65 -5.96 -15.26
N TYR A 16 -0.53 -6.44 -14.89
CA TYR A 16 -1.74 -6.27 -15.68
C TYR A 16 -2.40 -4.94 -15.29
N PHE A 17 -2.71 -4.14 -16.28
CA PHE A 17 -3.38 -2.84 -16.16
C PHE A 17 -4.83 -2.97 -16.64
N PRO A 18 -5.81 -3.14 -15.73
CA PRO A 18 -7.20 -3.35 -16.12
C PRO A 18 -7.80 -2.19 -16.91
N ASP A 19 -7.43 -0.96 -16.57
CA ASP A 19 -7.97 0.25 -17.19
C ASP A 19 -7.66 0.34 -18.70
N THR A 20 -6.49 -0.14 -19.11
CA THR A 20 -6.05 -0.15 -20.53
C THR A 20 -6.05 -1.56 -21.15
N ASN A 21 -6.36 -2.60 -20.38
CA ASN A 21 -6.27 -4.00 -20.77
C ASN A 21 -4.88 -4.38 -21.33
N GLU A 22 -3.82 -3.87 -20.71
CA GLU A 22 -2.43 -4.08 -21.14
C GLU A 22 -1.61 -4.81 -20.09
N VAL A 23 -0.60 -5.52 -20.54
CA VAL A 23 0.47 -6.05 -19.67
C VAL A 23 1.73 -5.24 -19.93
N LYS A 24 2.29 -4.66 -18.89
CA LYS A 24 3.52 -3.85 -18.95
C LYS A 24 4.53 -4.34 -17.91
N THR A 25 5.82 -4.16 -18.21
CA THR A 25 6.86 -4.27 -17.19
C THR A 25 6.98 -2.95 -16.46
N ILE A 26 6.96 -3.00 -15.13
CA ILE A 26 7.12 -1.85 -14.25
C ILE A 26 8.31 -2.06 -13.31
N LYS A 27 8.87 -0.96 -12.83
CA LYS A 27 9.80 -0.94 -11.70
C LYS A 27 9.21 -0.10 -10.60
N LEU A 28 9.43 -0.47 -9.33
CA LEU A 28 9.00 0.37 -8.23
C LEU A 28 9.63 1.78 -8.32
N SER A 29 10.90 1.85 -8.71
CA SER A 29 11.63 3.11 -8.89
C SER A 29 11.03 4.04 -9.97
N ASP A 30 10.19 3.54 -10.88
CA ASP A 30 9.46 4.38 -11.85
C ASP A 30 8.41 5.27 -11.18
N TYR A 31 8.02 4.95 -9.94
CA TYR A 31 7.04 5.71 -9.14
C TYR A 31 7.69 6.75 -8.22
N LYS A 32 9.00 7.00 -8.30
CA LYS A 32 9.65 8.08 -7.52
C LYS A 32 8.95 9.42 -7.76
N GLY A 33 8.78 10.19 -6.70
CA GLY A 33 8.00 11.42 -6.70
C GLY A 33 6.51 11.22 -6.45
N LYS A 34 6.05 9.98 -6.35
CA LYS A 34 4.68 9.60 -5.95
C LYS A 34 4.70 8.73 -4.72
N TRP A 35 3.62 8.78 -3.97
CA TRP A 35 3.33 7.77 -2.96
C TRP A 35 2.96 6.45 -3.63
N VAL A 36 3.35 5.34 -3.03
CA VAL A 36 2.95 4.01 -3.48
C VAL A 36 2.34 3.24 -2.34
N VAL A 37 1.16 2.68 -2.58
CA VAL A 37 0.49 1.75 -1.66
C VAL A 37 0.58 0.36 -2.27
N LEU A 38 1.50 -0.46 -1.77
CA LEU A 38 1.57 -1.87 -2.14
C LEU A 38 0.56 -2.64 -1.30
N THR A 39 -0.37 -3.33 -1.95
CA THR A 39 -1.32 -4.21 -1.27
C THR A 39 -1.07 -5.65 -1.69
N PHE A 40 -0.54 -6.46 -0.75
CA PHE A 40 -0.27 -7.87 -0.97
C PHE A 40 -1.52 -8.70 -0.64
N HIS A 41 -1.88 -9.65 -1.50
CA HIS A 41 -3.01 -10.56 -1.27
C HIS A 41 -2.60 -12.01 -1.59
N PRO A 42 -3.06 -13.00 -0.80
CA PRO A 42 -2.63 -14.40 -0.92
C PRO A 42 -2.84 -15.02 -2.29
N GLY A 43 -3.91 -14.69 -3.01
CA GLY A 43 -4.14 -15.28 -4.33
C GLY A 43 -5.40 -14.79 -5.01
N ASP A 44 -5.37 -14.83 -6.33
CA ASP A 44 -6.54 -14.59 -7.19
C ASP A 44 -7.63 -15.63 -6.95
N PHE A 45 -8.84 -15.31 -7.33
CA PHE A 45 -10.03 -16.17 -7.20
C PHE A 45 -10.38 -16.59 -5.76
N THR A 46 -9.82 -15.88 -4.75
CA THR A 46 -10.14 -16.13 -3.34
C THR A 46 -11.15 -15.11 -2.81
N PHE A 47 -11.85 -15.48 -1.70
CA PHE A 47 -13.00 -14.70 -1.23
C PHE A 47 -12.58 -13.34 -0.60
N VAL A 48 -11.70 -13.37 0.39
CA VAL A 48 -11.30 -12.14 1.12
C VAL A 48 -10.47 -11.22 0.23
N CYS A 49 -9.66 -11.79 -0.68
CA CYS A 49 -8.86 -10.98 -1.61
C CYS A 49 -9.74 -10.17 -2.57
N ALA A 50 -10.85 -10.76 -3.04
CA ALA A 50 -11.81 -10.04 -3.88
C ALA A 50 -12.43 -8.85 -3.13
N THR A 51 -12.76 -8.99 -1.85
CA THR A 51 -13.28 -7.89 -1.03
C THR A 51 -12.23 -6.81 -0.75
N ASP A 52 -10.95 -7.20 -0.59
CA ASP A 52 -9.86 -6.25 -0.43
C ASP A 52 -9.68 -5.36 -1.68
N LEU A 53 -9.62 -5.97 -2.86
CA LEU A 53 -9.45 -5.23 -4.10
C LEU A 53 -10.65 -4.31 -4.40
N GLU A 54 -11.87 -4.79 -4.16
CA GLU A 54 -13.10 -3.99 -4.26
C GLU A 54 -13.03 -2.76 -3.33
N ALA A 55 -12.59 -2.95 -2.07
CA ALA A 55 -12.45 -1.86 -1.11
C ALA A 55 -11.35 -0.87 -1.51
N PHE A 56 -10.19 -1.35 -2.00
CA PHE A 56 -9.15 -0.44 -2.54
C PHE A 56 -9.66 0.33 -3.76
N GLN A 57 -10.45 -0.30 -4.63
CA GLN A 57 -11.03 0.39 -5.78
C GLN A 57 -11.98 1.52 -5.37
N ALA A 58 -12.73 1.35 -4.30
CA ALA A 58 -13.61 2.42 -3.77
C ALA A 58 -12.83 3.66 -3.30
N TYR A 59 -11.56 3.50 -2.94
CA TYR A 59 -10.67 4.60 -2.54
C TYR A 59 -9.67 5.01 -3.61
N TYR A 60 -9.60 4.31 -4.75
CA TYR A 60 -8.54 4.50 -5.73
C TYR A 60 -8.45 5.93 -6.26
N ASP A 61 -9.58 6.53 -6.62
CA ASP A 61 -9.61 7.91 -7.11
C ASP A 61 -9.12 8.90 -6.03
N LYS A 62 -9.40 8.63 -4.75
CA LYS A 62 -8.89 9.45 -3.63
C LYS A 62 -7.38 9.32 -3.47
N PHE A 63 -6.82 8.11 -3.62
CA PHE A 63 -5.37 7.91 -3.64
C PHE A 63 -4.73 8.67 -4.81
N LYS A 64 -5.28 8.54 -6.02
CA LYS A 64 -4.79 9.23 -7.22
C LYS A 64 -4.83 10.75 -7.07
N ALA A 65 -5.92 11.30 -6.53
CA ALA A 65 -6.07 12.74 -6.27
C ALA A 65 -5.01 13.27 -5.27
N ASN A 66 -4.42 12.40 -4.47
CA ASN A 66 -3.37 12.71 -3.49
C ASN A 66 -1.97 12.26 -3.94
N ASN A 67 -1.73 12.12 -5.25
CA ASN A 67 -0.44 11.72 -5.82
C ASN A 67 0.05 10.35 -5.33
N ALA A 68 -0.88 9.40 -5.18
CA ALA A 68 -0.56 8.04 -4.77
C ALA A 68 -0.99 7.02 -5.83
N GLU A 69 -0.18 5.99 -6.05
CA GLU A 69 -0.53 4.83 -6.85
C GLU A 69 -0.76 3.63 -5.95
N VAL A 70 -1.74 2.81 -6.31
CA VAL A 70 -2.01 1.52 -5.65
C VAL A 70 -1.51 0.40 -6.56
N LEU A 71 -0.70 -0.51 -6.03
CA LEU A 71 -0.21 -1.70 -6.73
C LEU A 71 -0.61 -2.94 -5.94
N ALA A 72 -1.43 -3.80 -6.51
CA ALA A 72 -1.78 -5.08 -5.91
C ALA A 72 -0.74 -6.14 -6.29
N VAL A 73 -0.24 -6.89 -5.32
CA VAL A 73 0.82 -7.89 -5.53
C VAL A 73 0.34 -9.25 -5.03
N SER A 74 0.45 -10.27 -5.86
CA SER A 74 0.29 -11.67 -5.45
C SER A 74 1.26 -12.57 -6.20
N THR A 75 1.38 -13.81 -5.74
CA THR A 75 2.24 -14.83 -6.39
C THR A 75 1.59 -15.47 -7.61
N ASP A 76 0.54 -14.84 -8.16
CA ASP A 76 -0.14 -15.23 -9.39
C ASP A 76 0.47 -14.55 -10.61
N SER A 77 0.12 -15.03 -11.80
CA SER A 77 0.60 -14.47 -13.06
C SER A 77 -0.31 -13.35 -13.58
N VAL A 78 0.21 -12.51 -14.49
CA VAL A 78 -0.60 -11.49 -15.19
C VAL A 78 -1.79 -12.11 -15.94
N TYR A 79 -1.69 -13.37 -16.38
CA TYR A 79 -2.78 -14.08 -17.04
C TYR A 79 -3.92 -14.41 -16.06
N SER A 80 -3.57 -14.86 -14.84
CA SER A 80 -4.52 -15.07 -13.76
C SER A 80 -5.21 -13.75 -13.39
N HIS A 81 -4.44 -12.69 -13.16
CA HIS A 81 -4.96 -11.35 -12.85
C HIS A 81 -5.98 -10.88 -13.89
N LYS A 82 -5.63 -11.01 -15.19
CA LYS A 82 -6.52 -10.62 -16.28
C LYS A 82 -7.84 -11.37 -16.22
N VAL A 83 -7.79 -12.70 -16.17
CA VAL A 83 -9.01 -13.54 -16.17
C VAL A 83 -9.83 -13.28 -14.90
N TRP A 84 -9.17 -13.06 -13.75
CA TRP A 84 -9.88 -12.74 -12.52
C TRP A 84 -10.64 -11.41 -12.60
N VAL A 85 -10.02 -10.37 -13.14
CA VAL A 85 -10.69 -9.08 -13.38
C VAL A 85 -11.86 -9.24 -14.36
N GLU A 86 -11.68 -9.98 -15.44
CA GLU A 86 -12.72 -10.16 -16.45
C GLU A 86 -13.93 -10.97 -15.96
N THR A 87 -13.74 -11.89 -15.02
CA THR A 87 -14.79 -12.85 -14.62
C THR A 87 -15.38 -12.61 -13.25
N SER A 88 -14.68 -11.92 -12.35
CA SER A 88 -15.15 -11.72 -10.97
C SER A 88 -16.11 -10.53 -10.85
N PRO A 89 -17.31 -10.72 -10.31
CA PRO A 89 -18.26 -9.62 -10.10
C PRO A 89 -17.71 -8.49 -9.20
N ARG A 90 -16.82 -8.80 -8.25
CA ARG A 90 -16.23 -7.85 -7.29
C ARG A 90 -15.01 -7.14 -7.86
N VAL A 91 -14.17 -7.85 -8.63
CA VAL A 91 -12.87 -7.35 -9.07
C VAL A 91 -12.94 -6.67 -10.45
N LYS A 92 -14.00 -6.90 -11.21
CA LYS A 92 -14.18 -6.39 -12.59
C LYS A 92 -14.06 -4.87 -12.76
N ASN A 93 -14.23 -4.11 -11.68
CA ASN A 93 -14.14 -2.65 -11.73
C ASN A 93 -12.77 -2.12 -11.24
N VAL A 94 -11.84 -2.99 -10.87
CA VAL A 94 -10.50 -2.61 -10.45
C VAL A 94 -9.76 -1.96 -11.62
N LYS A 95 -9.12 -0.80 -11.35
CA LYS A 95 -8.37 -0.02 -12.34
C LYS A 95 -6.89 0.06 -12.05
N PHE A 96 -6.49 -0.17 -10.80
CA PHE A 96 -5.07 -0.17 -10.43
C PHE A 96 -4.34 -1.42 -10.91
N PRO A 97 -3.01 -1.33 -11.13
CA PRO A 97 -2.21 -2.45 -11.62
C PRO A 97 -2.18 -3.65 -10.66
N LEU A 98 -2.25 -4.86 -11.23
CA LEU A 98 -2.02 -6.13 -10.53
C LEU A 98 -0.67 -6.68 -10.95
N VAL A 99 0.24 -6.79 -9.98
CA VAL A 99 1.66 -7.13 -10.18
C VAL A 99 1.86 -8.64 -10.03
N ASP A 100 2.50 -9.23 -11.03
CA ASP A 100 2.92 -10.63 -11.09
C ASP A 100 4.16 -10.83 -10.21
N ASP A 101 4.02 -11.60 -9.14
CA ASP A 101 5.15 -12.06 -8.32
C ASP A 101 5.25 -13.59 -8.33
N ILE A 102 5.07 -14.22 -9.50
CA ILE A 102 5.18 -15.67 -9.67
C ILE A 102 6.56 -16.21 -9.26
N SER A 103 7.59 -15.38 -9.38
CA SER A 103 8.95 -15.66 -8.90
C SER A 103 9.07 -15.62 -7.38
N LYS A 104 8.10 -15.04 -6.67
CA LYS A 104 8.03 -14.86 -5.21
C LYS A 104 9.12 -13.93 -4.65
N GLN A 105 9.86 -13.25 -5.51
CA GLN A 105 10.98 -12.41 -5.11
C GLN A 105 10.51 -11.13 -4.40
N ILE A 106 9.41 -10.53 -4.86
CA ILE A 106 8.84 -9.34 -4.24
C ILE A 106 8.31 -9.70 -2.85
N SER A 107 7.46 -10.72 -2.75
CA SER A 107 6.92 -11.19 -1.46
C SER A 107 8.01 -11.57 -0.48
N ALA A 108 9.10 -12.20 -0.95
CA ALA A 108 10.24 -12.55 -0.11
C ALA A 108 11.02 -11.32 0.35
N ALA A 109 11.32 -10.37 -0.54
CA ALA A 109 12.06 -9.15 -0.23
C ALA A 109 11.31 -8.28 0.81
N TYR A 110 9.98 -8.22 0.70
CA TYR A 110 9.13 -7.50 1.65
C TYR A 110 8.84 -8.30 2.94
N GLY A 111 9.26 -9.56 3.04
CA GLY A 111 9.03 -10.41 4.21
C GLY A 111 7.59 -10.95 4.31
N PHE A 112 6.84 -10.92 3.21
CA PHE A 112 5.44 -11.36 3.17
C PHE A 112 5.28 -12.77 2.58
N LEU A 113 6.33 -13.38 2.02
CA LEU A 113 6.23 -14.75 1.54
C LEU A 113 5.96 -15.71 2.70
N ASN A 114 4.90 -16.50 2.57
CA ASN A 114 4.67 -17.64 3.46
C ASN A 114 5.40 -18.86 2.88
N PRO A 115 6.46 -19.34 3.53
CA PRO A 115 7.27 -20.43 2.97
C PRO A 115 6.55 -21.78 2.93
N GLN A 116 5.49 -21.96 3.73
CA GLN A 116 4.72 -23.19 3.75
C GLN A 116 3.74 -23.29 2.58
N SER A 117 3.03 -22.20 2.28
CA SER A 117 2.06 -22.19 1.18
C SER A 117 2.67 -21.74 -0.15
N GLY A 118 3.81 -21.04 -0.12
CA GLY A 118 4.38 -20.38 -1.29
C GLY A 118 3.58 -19.18 -1.79
N MET A 119 2.55 -18.75 -1.06
CA MET A 119 1.77 -17.56 -1.35
C MET A 119 2.26 -16.37 -0.53
N THR A 120 1.95 -15.15 -0.97
CA THR A 120 2.19 -13.97 -0.14
C THR A 120 1.18 -13.89 1.00
N ARG A 121 1.56 -13.28 2.13
CA ARG A 121 0.66 -12.95 3.23
C ARG A 121 -0.19 -11.74 2.85
N ARG A 122 -1.28 -11.56 3.57
CA ARG A 122 -2.13 -10.37 3.44
C ARG A 122 -1.46 -9.18 4.12
N GLY A 123 -0.94 -8.24 3.35
CA GLY A 123 -0.20 -7.09 3.87
C GLY A 123 -0.42 -5.82 3.08
N THR A 124 0.00 -4.70 3.69
CA THR A 124 0.01 -3.38 3.05
C THR A 124 1.28 -2.66 3.44
N VAL A 125 1.92 -2.01 2.48
CA VAL A 125 3.07 -1.14 2.67
C VAL A 125 2.78 0.20 2.03
N ILE A 126 3.01 1.31 2.75
CA ILE A 126 2.96 2.66 2.18
C ILE A 126 4.39 3.17 2.06
N ILE A 127 4.72 3.65 0.89
CA ILE A 127 6.05 4.13 0.51
C ILE A 127 5.92 5.60 0.11
N ASN A 128 6.78 6.46 0.64
CA ASN A 128 6.78 7.88 0.33
C ASN A 128 7.44 8.21 -1.02
N PRO A 129 7.36 9.45 -1.52
CA PRO A 129 7.93 9.84 -2.82
C PRO A 129 9.46 9.67 -2.96
N ASP A 130 10.18 9.59 -1.84
CA ASP A 130 11.62 9.32 -1.81
C ASP A 130 11.95 7.83 -1.86
N GLY A 131 10.92 6.96 -1.84
CA GLY A 131 11.08 5.51 -1.85
C GLY A 131 11.33 4.92 -0.47
N ILE A 132 10.97 5.62 0.61
CA ILE A 132 11.12 5.16 1.99
C ILE A 132 9.81 4.54 2.47
N VAL A 133 9.91 3.44 3.20
CA VAL A 133 8.78 2.75 3.83
C VAL A 133 8.27 3.57 5.02
N GLU A 134 7.00 3.94 5.01
CA GLU A 134 6.36 4.74 6.07
C GLU A 134 5.35 3.94 6.90
N TYR A 135 4.83 2.85 6.36
CA TYR A 135 3.81 2.04 7.03
C TYR A 135 3.88 0.59 6.59
N ILE A 136 3.70 -0.32 7.53
CA ILE A 136 3.64 -1.76 7.28
C ILE A 136 2.50 -2.34 8.12
N ALA A 137 1.62 -3.11 7.50
CA ALA A 137 0.60 -3.89 8.18
C ALA A 137 0.53 -5.31 7.60
N VAL A 138 0.36 -6.29 8.49
CA VAL A 138 0.14 -7.71 8.12
C VAL A 138 -1.10 -8.19 8.84
N HIS A 139 -2.00 -8.82 8.11
CA HIS A 139 -3.28 -9.27 8.62
C HIS A 139 -3.37 -10.80 8.64
N ASN A 140 -4.25 -11.33 9.48
CA ASN A 140 -4.69 -12.71 9.36
C ASN A 140 -5.35 -12.92 7.99
N ASP A 141 -5.11 -14.06 7.34
CA ASP A 141 -5.58 -14.33 5.97
C ASP A 141 -7.11 -14.32 5.83
N ARG A 142 -7.84 -14.50 6.93
CA ARG A 142 -9.31 -14.44 6.96
C ARG A 142 -9.88 -13.07 7.35
N LEU A 143 -9.02 -12.10 7.64
CA LEU A 143 -9.40 -10.72 7.98
C LEU A 143 -9.15 -9.80 6.78
N GLY A 144 -10.23 -9.28 6.19
CA GLY A 144 -10.14 -8.24 5.15
C GLY A 144 -9.52 -6.96 5.68
N LYS A 145 -8.94 -6.19 4.77
CA LYS A 145 -8.27 -4.92 5.10
C LYS A 145 -9.31 -3.83 5.34
N ASP A 146 -9.11 -3.05 6.40
CA ASP A 146 -9.80 -1.77 6.58
C ASP A 146 -9.13 -0.69 5.71
N VAL A 147 -9.62 -0.54 4.47
CA VAL A 147 -9.03 0.41 3.52
C VAL A 147 -9.29 1.85 3.91
N ALA A 148 -10.37 2.14 4.63
CA ALA A 148 -10.61 3.47 5.21
C ALA A 148 -9.52 3.84 6.20
N HIS A 149 -9.15 2.91 7.09
CA HIS A 149 -8.04 3.11 8.02
C HIS A 149 -6.69 3.28 7.29
N ILE A 150 -6.41 2.47 6.26
CA ILE A 150 -5.19 2.58 5.46
C ILE A 150 -5.13 3.94 4.76
N PHE A 151 -6.24 4.40 4.18
CA PHE A 151 -6.32 5.71 3.54
C PHE A 151 -6.10 6.86 4.54
N ASN A 152 -6.69 6.77 5.73
CA ASN A 152 -6.46 7.74 6.79
C ASN A 152 -5.00 7.76 7.25
N ALA A 153 -4.38 6.59 7.41
CA ALA A 153 -2.94 6.50 7.72
C ALA A 153 -2.10 7.16 6.63
N PHE A 154 -2.39 6.87 5.35
CA PHE A 154 -1.73 7.51 4.21
C PHE A 154 -1.85 9.03 4.24
N MET A 155 -3.05 9.58 4.48
CA MET A 155 -3.26 11.04 4.52
C MET A 155 -2.46 11.70 5.65
N ASN A 156 -2.35 11.04 6.80
CA ASN A 156 -1.56 11.52 7.92
C ASN A 156 -0.06 11.50 7.62
N LEU A 157 0.43 10.41 7.01
CA LEU A 157 1.82 10.29 6.59
C LEU A 157 2.17 11.35 5.53
N LYS A 158 1.26 11.58 4.57
CA LYS A 158 1.40 12.62 3.56
C LYS A 158 1.51 14.01 4.21
N TYR A 159 0.65 14.30 5.18
CA TYR A 159 0.73 15.56 5.93
C TYR A 159 2.09 15.72 6.61
N LEU A 160 2.56 14.71 7.36
CA LEU A 160 3.86 14.76 8.05
C LEU A 160 5.04 14.87 7.08
N TYR A 161 4.97 14.23 5.94
CA TYR A 161 5.98 14.34 4.88
C TYR A 161 6.07 15.76 4.30
N GLU A 162 4.92 16.44 4.14
CA GLU A 162 4.81 17.82 3.65
C GLU A 162 5.19 18.86 4.72
N HIS A 163 5.24 18.45 5.99
CA HIS A 163 5.59 19.30 7.14
C HIS A 163 6.75 18.68 7.93
N PRO A 164 7.98 18.68 7.34
CA PRO A 164 9.13 18.04 7.98
C PRO A 164 9.48 18.74 9.30
N PRO A 165 10.00 17.99 10.30
CA PRO A 165 10.39 18.56 11.58
C PRO A 165 11.56 19.50 11.45
N SER A 166 11.59 20.53 12.31
CA SER A 166 12.77 21.35 12.58
C SER A 166 13.38 20.94 13.94
N PRO A 167 14.60 21.39 14.27
CA PRO A 167 15.25 20.95 15.52
C PRO A 167 14.46 21.22 16.80
N ASN A 168 13.59 22.24 16.81
CA ASN A 168 12.85 22.67 18.00
C ASN A 168 11.33 22.65 17.82
N GLU A 169 10.83 22.40 16.62
CA GLU A 169 9.40 22.41 16.30
C GLU A 169 9.08 21.28 15.34
N PHE A 170 8.01 20.56 15.62
CA PHE A 170 7.50 19.49 14.76
C PHE A 170 6.01 19.25 14.99
N ASP A 171 5.38 18.69 13.99
CA ASP A 171 4.00 18.27 14.05
C ASP A 171 3.90 16.80 14.41
N ILE A 172 2.89 16.45 15.19
CA ILE A 172 2.49 15.05 15.41
C ILE A 172 1.02 14.88 15.06
N VAL A 173 0.67 13.68 14.64
CA VAL A 173 -0.72 13.25 14.50
C VAL A 173 -1.10 12.42 15.75
N ALA A 174 -2.02 12.95 16.55
CA ALA A 174 -2.38 12.31 17.80
C ALA A 174 -3.11 10.98 17.59
N ALA A 175 -2.90 10.03 18.51
CA ALA A 175 -3.56 8.72 18.48
C ALA A 175 -5.09 8.84 18.69
N ASN A 176 -5.84 7.85 18.17
CA ASN A 176 -7.29 7.67 18.39
C ASN A 176 -8.15 8.90 18.08
N LYS A 177 -7.79 9.67 17.08
CA LYS A 177 -8.58 10.80 16.60
C LYS A 177 -9.30 10.39 15.34
N GLY A 178 -10.58 10.03 15.39
CA GLY A 178 -11.40 9.66 14.24
C GLY A 178 -11.29 10.57 13.00
N GLU A 179 -12.25 10.64 12.14
CA GLU A 179 -12.23 11.57 11.01
C GLU A 179 -11.96 13.01 11.50
N GLY A 180 -10.96 13.67 10.93
CA GLY A 180 -10.52 15.01 11.33
C GLY A 180 -9.38 14.98 12.36
N HIS A 181 -8.28 14.34 12.01
CA HIS A 181 -7.09 14.22 12.85
C HIS A 181 -6.61 15.56 13.39
N LYS A 182 -6.44 15.62 14.71
CA LYS A 182 -5.84 16.78 15.35
C LYS A 182 -4.34 16.70 15.21
N VAL A 183 -3.79 17.58 14.39
CA VAL A 183 -2.36 17.87 14.37
C VAL A 183 -2.02 18.69 15.58
N LEU A 184 -0.97 18.29 16.30
CA LEU A 184 -0.41 19.03 17.42
C LEU A 184 0.95 19.59 16.99
N HIS A 185 1.12 20.89 17.10
CA HIS A 185 2.40 21.57 16.89
C HIS A 185 3.19 21.54 18.21
N ILE A 186 4.34 20.90 18.20
CA ILE A 186 5.21 20.74 19.37
C ILE A 186 6.37 21.72 19.27
N ARG A 187 6.61 22.47 20.34
CA ARG A 187 7.75 23.40 20.49
C ARG A 187 8.60 23.00 21.69
N ILE A 188 9.80 22.50 21.42
CA ILE A 188 10.75 22.18 22.48
C ILE A 188 11.50 23.49 22.87
N PRO A 189 11.68 23.83 24.16
CA PRO A 189 11.37 23.05 25.37
C PRO A 189 9.96 23.31 25.95
N ASN A 190 9.12 24.15 25.32
CA ASN A 190 7.91 24.70 25.96
C ASN A 190 6.83 23.66 26.23
N ASP A 191 6.77 22.59 25.44
CA ASP A 191 5.69 21.61 25.46
C ASP A 191 6.10 20.26 26.05
N ILE A 192 7.38 20.09 26.43
CA ILE A 192 7.85 18.86 27.07
C ILE A 192 7.07 18.63 28.39
N GLY A 193 6.44 17.47 28.51
CA GLY A 193 5.68 17.06 29.71
C GLY A 193 4.30 17.68 29.86
N LYS A 194 3.78 18.38 28.81
CA LYS A 194 2.44 18.97 28.82
C LYS A 194 1.41 18.22 27.99
N LEU A 195 1.79 17.11 27.37
CA LEU A 195 0.92 16.27 26.53
C LEU A 195 0.45 15.03 27.28
#